data_48e5274b4f6eb34c712c5b5737dc7bd4
#
_entry.id   48e5274b4f6eb34c712c5b5737dc7bd4
#
_cell.length_a   1.000
_cell.length_b   1.000
_cell.length_c   1.000
_cell.angle_alpha   90.00
_cell.angle_beta   90.00
_cell.angle_gamma   90.00
#
_symmetry.space_group_name_H-M   'P 1'
#
loop_
_entity.id
_entity.type
_entity.pdbx_description
1 polymer ?
#
loop_
_entity_poly.entity_id
_entity_poly.type
_entity_poly.pdbx_seq_one_letter_code
_entity_poly.pdbx_strand_id
1 'polypeptide(L)'
;MLMIRRYHCAVSATLLLAGAAAFVGNAPPAQSDSKPVVISGDHDPIQGLNFRDESGAFSTFSTTGHVDLKNAFFKSFGTNGRTCQTCHQPKFGWTITPASVKEVFDDTRGRDPLFRSNDGTNSPETDQSSIQARRRASSMLLLKGLIRVGLPIPPIAEFALADVDDPYHHASSADLSLFRRPLPPANLPFLNTVMWDGRENKAGRSMHDNLASQALNATTIHAQRSVGNTLSPEVLQSIVTFETQLFMAQTYDAHAGWLDQNGGLGGPQS
;
A
#
# COMPACT_ATOMS: atom_id res chain seq x y z
N MET A 1 -6.07 -9.59 -54.73
CA MET A 1 -5.92 -11.05 -54.61
C MET A 1 -4.46 -11.30 -54.24
N LEU A 2 -4.14 -11.34 -52.96
CA LEU A 2 -2.77 -11.52 -52.46
C LEU A 2 -2.78 -12.72 -51.51
N MET A 3 -2.14 -13.80 -51.94
CA MET A 3 -2.00 -15.05 -51.19
C MET A 3 -0.92 -14.88 -50.10
N ILE A 4 -1.26 -15.04 -48.82
CA ILE A 4 -0.32 -15.17 -47.74
C ILE A 4 -0.04 -16.65 -47.47
N ARG A 5 1.17 -17.14 -47.78
CA ARG A 5 1.63 -18.50 -47.46
C ARG A 5 1.96 -18.58 -45.97
N ARG A 6 1.31 -19.50 -45.28
CA ARG A 6 1.67 -19.92 -43.91
C ARG A 6 2.82 -20.93 -43.99
N TYR A 7 3.93 -20.62 -43.33
CA TYR A 7 4.99 -21.60 -43.08
C TYR A 7 4.70 -22.29 -41.75
N HIS A 8 4.52 -23.62 -41.82
CA HIS A 8 4.49 -24.48 -40.64
C HIS A 8 5.94 -24.87 -40.31
N CYS A 9 6.44 -24.49 -39.18
CA CYS A 9 7.70 -25.00 -38.64
C CYS A 9 7.36 -26.14 -37.67
N ALA A 10 7.62 -27.36 -38.08
CA ALA A 10 7.52 -28.53 -37.22
C ALA A 10 8.78 -28.64 -36.38
N VAL A 11 8.66 -28.47 -35.10
CA VAL A 11 9.77 -28.73 -34.13
C VAL A 11 9.50 -30.12 -33.54
N SER A 12 10.34 -31.08 -33.92
CA SER A 12 10.39 -32.41 -33.28
C SER A 12 11.03 -32.27 -31.90
N ALA A 13 10.26 -32.49 -30.85
CA ALA A 13 10.81 -32.56 -29.48
C ALA A 13 11.14 -34.03 -29.16
N THR A 14 12.43 -34.32 -29.05
CA THR A 14 12.93 -35.61 -28.54
C THR A 14 12.84 -35.58 -27.01
N LEU A 15 11.97 -36.37 -26.43
CA LEU A 15 11.87 -36.60 -24.97
C LEU A 15 13.06 -37.43 -24.49
N LEU A 16 13.97 -36.82 -23.76
CA LEU A 16 14.92 -37.51 -22.89
C LEU A 16 14.29 -37.62 -21.49
N LEU A 17 13.84 -38.84 -21.13
CA LEU A 17 13.46 -39.17 -19.76
C LEU A 17 14.73 -39.30 -18.90
N ALA A 18 15.06 -38.25 -18.14
CA ALA A 18 15.97 -38.34 -17.02
C ALA A 18 15.12 -38.52 -15.74
N GLY A 19 15.21 -39.70 -15.12
CA GLY A 19 14.58 -39.99 -13.86
C GLY A 19 15.21 -39.16 -12.74
N ALA A 20 14.49 -38.20 -12.21
CA ALA A 20 14.80 -37.52 -10.97
C ALA A 20 14.05 -38.22 -9.84
N ALA A 21 14.79 -38.91 -8.98
CA ALA A 21 14.27 -39.40 -7.70
C ALA A 21 13.86 -38.20 -6.84
N ALA A 22 12.55 -38.03 -6.64
CA ALA A 22 12.05 -37.03 -5.72
C ALA A 22 12.37 -37.48 -4.28
N PHE A 23 13.29 -36.79 -3.62
CA PHE A 23 13.40 -36.77 -2.19
C PHE A 23 12.21 -35.98 -1.64
N VAL A 24 11.16 -36.69 -1.24
CA VAL A 24 10.09 -36.13 -0.41
C VAL A 24 10.65 -35.99 0.99
N GLY A 25 11.29 -34.91 1.28
CA GLY A 25 11.60 -34.50 2.65
C GLY A 25 10.31 -34.09 3.33
N ASN A 26 9.79 -34.87 4.25
CA ASN A 26 8.74 -34.46 5.17
C ASN A 26 9.27 -33.28 6.01
N ALA A 27 8.93 -32.05 5.62
CA ALA A 27 9.07 -30.92 6.52
C ALA A 27 8.14 -31.16 7.73
N PRO A 28 8.61 -31.02 8.97
CA PRO A 28 7.74 -31.11 10.13
C PRO A 28 6.69 -30.03 10.05
N PRO A 29 5.44 -30.31 10.48
CA PRO A 29 4.41 -29.26 10.51
C PRO A 29 4.91 -28.11 11.39
N ALA A 30 4.84 -26.88 10.86
CA ALA A 30 5.14 -25.70 11.62
C ALA A 30 4.19 -25.63 12.82
N GLN A 31 4.70 -25.97 14.00
CA GLN A 31 3.97 -25.77 15.25
C GLN A 31 3.80 -24.27 15.44
N SER A 32 2.58 -23.79 15.29
CA SER A 32 2.19 -22.46 15.69
C SER A 32 2.02 -22.41 17.20
N ASP A 33 3.12 -22.38 17.94
CA ASP A 33 3.13 -21.97 19.34
C ASP A 33 3.15 -20.44 19.42
N SER A 34 2.14 -19.78 18.86
CA SER A 34 1.84 -18.41 19.20
C SER A 34 0.86 -18.40 20.37
N LYS A 35 1.39 -18.57 21.60
CA LYS A 35 0.67 -18.06 22.76
C LYS A 35 0.41 -16.58 22.53
N PRO A 36 -0.82 -16.08 22.73
CA PRO A 36 -1.04 -14.65 22.71
C PRO A 36 -0.15 -14.05 23.79
N VAL A 37 0.80 -13.20 23.40
CA VAL A 37 1.56 -12.39 24.33
C VAL A 37 0.56 -11.42 24.95
N VAL A 38 0.14 -11.69 26.18
CA VAL A 38 -0.63 -10.75 26.99
C VAL A 38 0.35 -9.64 27.36
N ILE A 39 0.27 -8.53 26.66
CA ILE A 39 1.05 -7.34 26.93
C ILE A 39 0.39 -6.63 28.10
N SER A 40 0.85 -6.89 29.31
CA SER A 40 0.56 -6.09 30.50
C SER A 40 1.71 -5.10 30.67
N GLY A 41 1.41 -3.83 30.56
CA GLY A 41 2.36 -2.73 30.77
C GLY A 41 2.47 -1.80 29.57
N ASP A 42 2.99 -0.62 29.76
CA ASP A 42 3.20 0.49 28.79
C ASP A 42 4.09 0.13 27.57
N HIS A 43 3.90 -1.04 26.98
CA HIS A 43 4.66 -1.46 25.80
C HIS A 43 3.95 -1.00 24.54
N ASP A 44 4.73 -0.39 23.65
CA ASP A 44 4.33 -0.07 22.29
C ASP A 44 3.88 -1.35 21.56
N PRO A 45 2.61 -1.42 21.10
CA PRO A 45 2.07 -2.63 20.50
C PRO A 45 2.60 -2.90 19.09
N ILE A 46 3.51 -2.07 18.55
CA ILE A 46 4.01 -2.18 17.17
C ILE A 46 5.53 -2.25 17.10
N GLN A 47 6.25 -1.54 17.99
CA GLN A 47 7.71 -1.49 17.99
C GLN A 47 8.33 -2.88 18.09
N GLY A 48 9.03 -3.32 17.04
CA GLY A 48 9.72 -4.60 16.99
C GLY A 48 8.82 -5.84 16.90
N LEU A 49 7.48 -5.69 16.80
CA LEU A 49 6.62 -6.84 16.54
C LEU A 49 6.83 -7.39 15.13
N ASN A 50 6.96 -8.71 15.06
CA ASN A 50 7.04 -9.42 13.79
C ASN A 50 5.64 -9.66 13.22
N PHE A 51 5.40 -9.14 12.02
CA PHE A 51 4.21 -9.43 11.23
C PHE A 51 4.57 -10.42 10.12
N ARG A 52 3.74 -11.44 9.93
CA ARG A 52 3.96 -12.44 8.89
C ARG A 52 3.52 -11.95 7.53
N ASP A 53 4.27 -12.35 6.51
CA ASP A 53 3.93 -12.23 5.08
C ASP A 53 4.26 -13.53 4.34
N GLU A 54 4.08 -13.56 3.02
CA GLU A 54 4.34 -14.74 2.20
C GLU A 54 5.83 -15.12 2.15
N SER A 55 6.73 -14.16 2.32
CA SER A 55 8.18 -14.36 2.29
C SER A 55 8.77 -14.72 3.68
N GLY A 56 8.01 -14.49 4.76
CA GLY A 56 8.48 -14.76 6.11
C GLY A 56 7.85 -13.87 7.16
N ALA A 57 8.62 -12.90 7.67
CA ALA A 57 8.13 -11.88 8.59
C ALA A 57 8.94 -10.60 8.49
N PHE A 58 8.29 -9.48 8.78
CA PHE A 58 8.89 -8.16 8.86
C PHE A 58 8.54 -7.49 10.19
N SER A 59 9.28 -6.49 10.57
CA SER A 59 8.95 -5.64 11.73
C SER A 59 9.13 -4.16 11.43
N THR A 60 8.54 -3.34 12.28
CA THR A 60 8.68 -1.89 12.27
C THR A 60 9.54 -1.44 13.45
N PHE A 61 10.39 -0.47 13.20
CA PHE A 61 11.22 0.20 14.19
C PHE A 61 11.05 1.70 14.05
N SER A 62 10.85 2.40 15.17
CA SER A 62 10.93 3.85 15.24
C SER A 62 12.22 4.27 15.94
N THR A 63 12.94 5.25 15.41
CA THR A 63 14.17 5.79 16.01
C THR A 63 13.94 6.44 17.37
N THR A 64 12.68 6.73 17.73
CA THR A 64 12.31 7.22 19.09
C THR A 64 12.17 6.11 20.13
N GLY A 65 12.33 4.84 19.72
CA GLY A 65 12.15 3.69 20.58
C GLY A 65 10.68 3.25 20.76
N HIS A 66 9.73 3.95 20.15
CA HIS A 66 8.31 3.60 20.19
C HIS A 66 7.57 4.15 18.95
N VAL A 67 6.47 3.49 18.55
CA VAL A 67 5.57 3.95 17.50
C VAL A 67 4.41 4.71 18.15
N ASP A 68 4.44 6.03 18.09
CA ASP A 68 3.44 6.90 18.74
C ASP A 68 2.07 6.81 18.04
N LEU A 69 1.19 5.94 18.52
CA LEU A 69 -0.18 5.79 18.02
C LEU A 69 -1.10 6.98 18.35
N LYS A 70 -0.66 7.96 19.13
CA LYS A 70 -1.39 9.21 19.40
C LYS A 70 -1.01 10.32 18.43
N ASN A 71 -0.03 10.07 17.55
CA ASN A 71 0.42 11.02 16.54
C ASN A 71 -0.72 11.51 15.67
N ALA A 72 -0.54 12.68 15.06
CA ALA A 72 -1.47 13.27 14.11
C ALA A 72 -1.78 12.35 12.90
N PHE A 73 -0.84 11.48 12.52
CA PHE A 73 -1.02 10.44 11.48
C PHE A 73 -2.25 9.55 11.72
N PHE A 74 -2.61 9.29 12.97
CA PHE A 74 -3.76 8.45 13.35
C PHE A 74 -5.06 9.23 13.57
N LYS A 75 -5.07 10.55 13.33
CA LYS A 75 -6.24 11.42 13.51
C LYS A 75 -6.92 11.71 12.19
N SER A 76 -8.25 11.83 12.22
CA SER A 76 -9.03 12.28 11.05
C SER A 76 -9.04 13.80 10.98
N PHE A 77 -8.70 14.35 9.82
CA PHE A 77 -8.70 15.79 9.56
C PHE A 77 -9.76 16.20 8.52
N GLY A 78 -10.47 15.24 7.96
CA GLY A 78 -11.47 15.46 6.93
C GLY A 78 -12.88 15.09 7.36
N THR A 79 -13.79 15.09 6.40
CA THR A 79 -15.24 14.88 6.63
C THR A 79 -15.66 13.43 6.43
N ASN A 80 -14.81 12.59 5.82
CA ASN A 80 -15.18 11.21 5.47
C ASN A 80 -14.71 10.15 6.48
N GLY A 81 -14.10 10.57 7.61
CA GLY A 81 -13.66 9.71 8.70
C GLY A 81 -12.32 9.00 8.48
N ARG A 82 -11.62 9.26 7.37
CA ARG A 82 -10.30 8.67 7.11
C ARG A 82 -9.20 9.30 7.95
N THR A 83 -8.25 8.45 8.33
CA THR A 83 -6.93 8.80 8.85
C THR A 83 -5.87 8.27 7.86
N CYS A 84 -4.60 8.61 8.04
CA CYS A 84 -3.52 8.00 7.24
C CYS A 84 -3.50 6.47 7.46
N GLN A 85 -3.72 6.01 8.70
CA GLN A 85 -3.79 4.58 9.04
C GLN A 85 -4.90 3.82 8.28
N THR A 86 -5.94 4.49 7.79
CA THR A 86 -6.98 3.80 7.00
C THR A 86 -6.38 3.01 5.82
N CYS A 87 -5.32 3.55 5.21
CA CYS A 87 -4.61 2.90 4.10
C CYS A 87 -3.18 2.48 4.45
N HIS A 88 -2.57 3.04 5.50
CA HIS A 88 -1.20 2.75 5.92
C HIS A 88 -1.21 1.95 7.22
N GLN A 89 -1.47 0.65 7.10
CA GLN A 89 -1.68 -0.25 8.24
C GLN A 89 -0.37 -0.94 8.65
N PRO A 90 0.10 -0.79 9.90
CA PRO A 90 1.37 -1.37 10.36
C PRO A 90 1.47 -2.87 10.13
N LYS A 91 0.39 -3.60 10.43
CA LYS A 91 0.30 -5.07 10.29
C LYS A 91 0.55 -5.56 8.86
N PHE A 92 0.37 -4.69 7.85
CA PHE A 92 0.53 -5.02 6.43
C PHE A 92 1.67 -4.25 5.77
N GLY A 93 2.72 -3.94 6.53
CA GLY A 93 3.86 -3.20 6.02
C GLY A 93 3.54 -1.74 5.69
N TRP A 94 2.69 -1.11 6.50
CA TRP A 94 2.26 0.28 6.32
C TRP A 94 1.57 0.55 4.98
N THR A 95 0.93 -0.48 4.43
CA THR A 95 0.08 -0.41 3.24
C THR A 95 -1.20 -1.21 3.47
N ILE A 96 -1.92 -1.55 2.41
CA ILE A 96 -3.08 -2.46 2.42
C ILE A 96 -2.82 -3.66 1.53
N THR A 97 -3.44 -4.78 1.85
CA THR A 97 -3.43 -5.99 1.03
C THR A 97 -4.85 -6.36 0.62
N PRO A 98 -5.07 -7.14 -0.45
CA PRO A 98 -6.38 -7.66 -0.77
C PRO A 98 -7.04 -8.40 0.38
N ALA A 99 -6.26 -9.16 1.15
CA ALA A 99 -6.75 -9.90 2.32
C ALA A 99 -7.25 -8.95 3.43
N SER A 100 -6.47 -7.91 3.78
CA SER A 100 -6.88 -6.93 4.78
C SER A 100 -8.10 -6.13 4.37
N VAL A 101 -8.16 -5.73 3.10
CA VAL A 101 -9.31 -5.00 2.56
C VAL A 101 -10.57 -5.85 2.58
N LYS A 102 -10.44 -7.15 2.25
CA LYS A 102 -11.56 -8.08 2.30
C LYS A 102 -12.08 -8.28 3.72
N GLU A 103 -11.20 -8.43 4.71
CA GLU A 103 -11.55 -8.52 6.13
C GLU A 103 -12.36 -7.28 6.56
N VAL A 104 -11.85 -6.07 6.31
CA VAL A 104 -12.56 -4.81 6.62
C VAL A 104 -13.89 -4.70 5.88
N PHE A 105 -13.96 -5.17 4.63
CA PHE A 105 -15.22 -5.16 3.88
C PHE A 105 -16.27 -6.09 4.50
N ASP A 106 -15.88 -7.31 4.85
CA ASP A 106 -16.80 -8.31 5.40
C ASP A 106 -17.32 -7.87 6.79
N ASP A 107 -16.46 -7.31 7.65
CA ASP A 107 -16.82 -6.80 8.98
C ASP A 107 -17.77 -5.60 8.91
N THR A 108 -17.51 -4.67 7.99
CA THR A 108 -18.25 -3.41 7.89
C THR A 108 -19.34 -3.43 6.80
N ARG A 109 -19.42 -4.52 6.03
CA ARG A 109 -20.27 -4.63 4.84
C ARG A 109 -19.97 -3.53 3.82
N GLY A 110 -18.68 -3.15 3.71
CA GLY A 110 -18.22 -2.10 2.82
C GLY A 110 -18.63 -0.69 3.24
N ARG A 111 -18.83 -0.43 4.53
CA ARG A 111 -19.17 0.91 5.06
C ARG A 111 -18.00 1.61 5.74
N ASP A 112 -16.89 0.92 5.91
CA ASP A 112 -15.66 1.54 6.43
C ASP A 112 -15.24 2.75 5.56
N PRO A 113 -14.63 3.78 6.17
CA PRO A 113 -14.07 4.92 5.44
C PRO A 113 -13.15 4.54 4.27
N LEU A 114 -12.49 3.39 4.31
CA LEU A 114 -11.67 2.86 3.21
C LEU A 114 -12.45 2.77 1.88
N PHE A 115 -13.76 2.50 1.92
CA PHE A 115 -14.62 2.30 0.73
C PHE A 115 -15.36 3.58 0.27
N ARG A 116 -14.93 4.76 0.70
CA ARG A 116 -15.52 6.02 0.21
C ARG A 116 -15.28 6.22 -1.28
N SER A 117 -16.28 6.81 -1.96
CA SER A 117 -16.32 6.89 -3.43
C SER A 117 -15.25 7.76 -4.06
N ASN A 118 -14.64 8.65 -3.30
CA ASN A 118 -13.58 9.51 -3.85
C ASN A 118 -12.38 8.70 -4.40
N ASP A 119 -11.99 7.59 -3.74
CA ASP A 119 -10.84 6.77 -4.14
C ASP A 119 -10.94 5.28 -3.73
N GLY A 120 -11.92 4.91 -2.88
CA GLY A 120 -12.16 3.51 -2.45
C GLY A 120 -13.04 2.71 -3.40
N THR A 121 -13.53 3.32 -4.45
CA THR A 121 -14.34 2.68 -5.50
C THR A 121 -13.67 2.81 -6.87
N ASN A 122 -14.13 2.00 -7.83
CA ASN A 122 -13.59 1.97 -9.18
C ASN A 122 -13.92 3.26 -9.98
N SER A 123 -15.02 3.91 -9.61
CA SER A 123 -15.44 5.22 -10.13
C SER A 123 -16.24 5.95 -9.05
N PRO A 124 -16.20 7.29 -9.00
CA PRO A 124 -16.96 8.08 -8.03
C PRO A 124 -18.48 7.89 -8.12
N GLU A 125 -18.99 7.57 -9.32
CA GLU A 125 -20.41 7.44 -9.62
C GLU A 125 -20.96 6.01 -9.44
N THR A 126 -20.13 5.06 -9.00
CA THR A 126 -20.57 3.66 -8.86
C THR A 126 -21.66 3.51 -7.80
N ASP A 127 -22.65 2.66 -8.11
CA ASP A 127 -23.72 2.31 -7.18
C ASP A 127 -23.18 1.64 -5.91
N GLN A 128 -23.58 2.14 -4.74
CA GLN A 128 -23.23 1.63 -3.42
C GLN A 128 -24.47 1.31 -2.56
N SER A 129 -25.64 1.21 -3.16
CA SER A 129 -26.95 1.05 -2.48
C SER A 129 -27.07 -0.25 -1.71
N SER A 130 -26.47 -1.33 -2.17
CA SER A 130 -26.47 -2.66 -1.55
C SER A 130 -25.08 -3.16 -1.23
N ILE A 131 -24.95 -4.23 -0.42
CA ILE A 131 -23.66 -4.89 -0.14
C ILE A 131 -23.03 -5.37 -1.44
N GLN A 132 -23.81 -5.99 -2.33
CA GLN A 132 -23.34 -6.48 -3.62
C GLN A 132 -22.89 -5.33 -4.52
N ALA A 133 -23.63 -4.21 -4.54
CA ALA A 133 -23.24 -3.01 -5.26
C ALA A 133 -21.91 -2.45 -4.74
N ARG A 134 -21.75 -2.28 -3.41
CA ARG A 134 -20.49 -1.85 -2.80
C ARG A 134 -19.32 -2.79 -3.12
N ARG A 135 -19.55 -4.11 -3.10
CA ARG A 135 -18.52 -5.10 -3.46
C ARG A 135 -18.06 -4.95 -4.92
N ARG A 136 -18.98 -4.75 -5.87
CA ARG A 136 -18.64 -4.47 -7.27
C ARG A 136 -17.93 -3.12 -7.41
N ALA A 137 -18.47 -2.09 -6.75
CA ALA A 137 -17.90 -0.74 -6.78
C ALA A 137 -16.44 -0.69 -6.32
N SER A 138 -16.05 -1.53 -5.35
CA SER A 138 -14.69 -1.56 -4.79
C SER A 138 -13.87 -2.77 -5.26
N SER A 139 -14.15 -3.33 -6.43
CA SER A 139 -13.50 -4.57 -6.87
C SER A 139 -12.00 -4.43 -7.07
N MET A 140 -11.48 -3.30 -7.56
CA MET A 140 -10.04 -3.06 -7.68
C MET A 140 -9.35 -3.04 -6.31
N LEU A 141 -9.98 -2.42 -5.33
CA LEU A 141 -9.50 -2.39 -3.96
C LEU A 141 -9.52 -3.79 -3.32
N LEU A 142 -10.64 -4.52 -3.46
CA LEU A 142 -10.83 -5.86 -2.89
C LEU A 142 -9.94 -6.93 -3.52
N LEU A 143 -9.72 -6.88 -4.84
CA LEU A 143 -9.01 -7.93 -5.57
C LEU A 143 -7.50 -7.64 -5.72
N LYS A 144 -7.12 -6.35 -5.73
CA LYS A 144 -5.75 -5.92 -6.05
C LYS A 144 -5.12 -5.05 -4.95
N GLY A 145 -5.88 -4.58 -3.96
CA GLY A 145 -5.39 -3.63 -2.96
C GLY A 145 -5.06 -2.26 -3.57
N LEU A 146 -5.80 -1.85 -4.59
CA LEU A 146 -5.56 -0.62 -5.33
C LEU A 146 -6.67 0.40 -5.04
N ILE A 147 -6.28 1.61 -4.67
CA ILE A 147 -7.17 2.77 -4.62
C ILE A 147 -7.18 3.48 -5.98
N ARG A 148 -8.28 4.16 -6.29
CA ARG A 148 -8.37 5.04 -7.44
C ARG A 148 -7.72 6.39 -7.12
N VAL A 149 -6.90 6.91 -8.03
CA VAL A 149 -6.30 8.24 -7.93
C VAL A 149 -6.74 9.03 -9.16
N GLY A 150 -7.60 10.01 -8.96
CA GLY A 150 -8.05 10.93 -10.00
C GLY A 150 -7.02 12.03 -10.19
N LEU A 151 -6.38 12.07 -11.34
CA LEU A 151 -5.40 13.11 -11.72
C LEU A 151 -5.71 13.61 -13.11
N PRO A 152 -5.71 14.93 -13.34
CA PRO A 152 -5.77 15.49 -14.69
C PRO A 152 -4.43 15.31 -15.40
N ILE A 153 -4.47 15.33 -16.75
CA ILE A 153 -3.27 15.58 -17.52
C ILE A 153 -2.86 17.05 -17.26
N PRO A 154 -1.60 17.29 -16.87
CA PRO A 154 -1.15 18.67 -16.60
C PRO A 154 -1.34 19.57 -17.83
N PRO A 155 -1.73 20.85 -17.66
CA PRO A 155 -1.92 21.76 -18.79
C PRO A 155 -0.68 21.98 -19.67
N ILE A 156 0.51 21.75 -19.08
CA ILE A 156 1.80 21.89 -19.78
C ILE A 156 2.35 20.55 -20.27
N ALA A 157 1.54 19.48 -20.28
CA ALA A 157 2.00 18.18 -20.75
C ALA A 157 2.29 18.21 -22.25
N GLU A 158 3.39 17.57 -22.65
CA GLU A 158 3.79 17.41 -24.06
C GLU A 158 3.09 16.22 -24.74
N PHE A 159 2.05 15.69 -24.12
CA PHE A 159 1.25 14.57 -24.60
C PHE A 159 -0.24 14.82 -24.35
N ALA A 160 -1.09 14.08 -25.06
CA ALA A 160 -2.54 14.07 -24.87
C ALA A 160 -3.04 12.66 -24.65
N LEU A 161 -4.23 12.52 -24.06
CA LEU A 161 -4.92 11.24 -23.97
C LEU A 161 -5.37 10.84 -25.37
N ALA A 162 -4.82 9.75 -25.88
CA ALA A 162 -5.21 9.21 -27.19
C ALA A 162 -6.40 8.24 -27.08
N ASP A 163 -6.36 7.38 -26.04
CA ASP A 163 -7.41 6.38 -25.78
C ASP A 163 -7.35 5.95 -24.32
N VAL A 164 -8.44 5.41 -23.80
CA VAL A 164 -8.53 4.86 -22.43
C VAL A 164 -9.43 3.62 -22.43
N ASP A 165 -8.91 2.52 -21.89
CA ASP A 165 -9.69 1.33 -21.55
C ASP A 165 -10.20 1.47 -20.10
N ASP A 166 -11.34 2.13 -19.95
CA ASP A 166 -12.02 2.27 -18.66
C ASP A 166 -13.41 1.63 -18.70
N PRO A 167 -13.57 0.41 -18.13
CA PRO A 167 -14.85 -0.27 -18.11
C PRO A 167 -15.91 0.45 -17.24
N TYR A 168 -15.51 1.46 -16.48
CA TYR A 168 -16.40 2.27 -15.62
C TYR A 168 -16.84 3.57 -16.28
N HIS A 169 -16.31 3.90 -17.47
CA HIS A 169 -16.67 5.05 -18.30
C HIS A 169 -16.54 6.41 -17.57
N HIS A 170 -15.57 6.52 -16.66
CA HIS A 170 -15.33 7.75 -15.91
C HIS A 170 -14.06 8.48 -16.37
N ALA A 171 -13.02 7.73 -16.75
CA ALA A 171 -11.71 8.30 -17.07
C ALA A 171 -11.77 9.28 -18.23
N SER A 172 -11.06 10.40 -18.09
CA SER A 172 -10.93 11.46 -19.07
C SER A 172 -9.58 12.15 -18.93
N SER A 173 -9.27 13.11 -19.81
CA SER A 173 -8.08 13.96 -19.64
C SER A 173 -8.12 14.82 -18.37
N ALA A 174 -9.31 15.09 -17.83
CA ALA A 174 -9.48 15.84 -16.59
C ALA A 174 -9.40 14.96 -15.32
N ASP A 175 -9.65 13.66 -15.46
CA ASP A 175 -9.54 12.67 -14.38
C ASP A 175 -9.16 11.30 -14.97
N LEU A 176 -7.87 10.98 -14.94
CA LEU A 176 -7.33 9.76 -15.57
C LEU A 176 -7.71 8.46 -14.85
N SER A 177 -8.30 8.50 -13.67
CA SER A 177 -8.71 7.30 -12.93
C SER A 177 -7.60 6.24 -12.80
N LEU A 178 -6.46 6.62 -12.24
CA LEU A 178 -5.30 5.75 -12.06
C LEU A 178 -5.49 4.85 -10.84
N PHE A 179 -5.09 3.57 -10.94
CA PHE A 179 -5.19 2.63 -9.83
C PHE A 179 -3.80 2.35 -9.26
N ARG A 180 -3.62 2.62 -7.95
CA ARG A 180 -2.32 2.50 -7.28
C ARG A 180 -2.45 1.93 -5.88
N ARG A 181 -1.46 1.15 -5.46
CA ARG A 181 -1.34 0.73 -4.06
C ARG A 181 -0.76 1.88 -3.24
N PRO A 182 -1.28 2.15 -2.03
CA PRO A 182 -0.64 3.08 -1.11
C PRO A 182 0.81 2.67 -0.84
N LEU A 183 1.74 3.59 -1.01
CA LEU A 183 3.16 3.37 -0.69
C LEU A 183 3.35 3.42 0.83
N PRO A 184 4.20 2.57 1.43
CA PRO A 184 4.51 2.66 2.85
C PRO A 184 5.12 4.02 3.22
N PRO A 185 4.65 4.69 4.29
CA PRO A 185 5.29 5.88 4.86
C PRO A 185 6.43 5.49 5.82
N ALA A 186 7.24 4.53 5.43
CA ALA A 186 8.39 4.05 6.18
C ALA A 186 9.61 4.01 5.25
N ASN A 187 10.81 3.99 5.81
CA ASN A 187 12.06 4.00 5.06
C ASN A 187 12.27 5.28 4.21
N LEU A 188 11.54 6.34 4.50
CA LEU A 188 11.57 7.58 3.73
C LEU A 188 12.95 8.24 3.66
N PRO A 189 13.83 8.17 4.69
CA PRO A 189 15.19 8.71 4.57
C PRO A 189 16.06 8.07 3.47
N PHE A 190 15.69 6.88 2.98
CA PHE A 190 16.40 6.22 1.87
C PHE A 190 15.85 6.63 0.49
N LEU A 191 14.76 7.41 0.46
CA LEU A 191 14.11 7.82 -0.78
C LEU A 191 14.48 9.25 -1.16
N ASN A 192 14.48 9.52 -2.46
CA ASN A 192 14.64 10.85 -3.03
C ASN A 192 13.41 11.34 -3.80
N THR A 193 12.34 10.54 -3.78
CA THR A 193 11.12 10.80 -4.56
C THR A 193 9.89 10.49 -3.73
N VAL A 194 8.92 11.38 -3.75
CA VAL A 194 7.63 11.26 -3.08
C VAL A 194 6.55 10.97 -4.12
N MET A 195 5.67 9.99 -3.84
CA MET A 195 4.62 9.44 -4.70
C MET A 195 5.15 8.61 -5.88
N TRP A 196 4.27 7.77 -6.48
CA TRP A 196 4.58 6.91 -7.63
C TRP A 196 5.09 7.65 -8.86
N ASP A 197 4.62 8.88 -9.06
CA ASP A 197 4.90 9.74 -10.20
C ASP A 197 5.79 10.94 -9.86
N GLY A 198 6.24 11.04 -8.62
CA GLY A 198 7.09 12.14 -8.17
C GLY A 198 6.40 13.51 -8.13
N ARG A 199 5.06 13.58 -8.27
CA ARG A 199 4.32 14.87 -8.36
C ARG A 199 4.49 15.77 -7.14
N GLU A 200 4.85 15.21 -6.00
CA GLU A 200 5.12 15.98 -4.79
C GLU A 200 6.58 16.46 -4.69
N ASN A 201 7.45 16.02 -5.58
CA ASN A 201 8.81 16.54 -5.66
C ASN A 201 8.80 17.89 -6.36
N LYS A 202 9.03 18.95 -5.61
CA LYS A 202 9.10 20.32 -6.15
C LYS A 202 10.57 20.78 -6.20
N ALA A 203 10.95 21.36 -7.31
CA ALA A 203 12.31 21.88 -7.48
C ALA A 203 12.66 22.89 -6.37
N GLY A 204 13.84 22.75 -5.77
CA GLY A 204 14.33 23.63 -4.71
C GLY A 204 13.73 23.39 -3.32
N ARG A 205 12.87 22.37 -3.14
CA ARG A 205 12.35 21.97 -1.83
C ARG A 205 13.11 20.80 -1.24
N SER A 206 13.19 20.77 0.08
CA SER A 206 13.71 19.60 0.81
C SER A 206 12.73 18.42 0.73
N MET A 207 13.21 17.21 1.00
CA MET A 207 12.33 16.02 1.16
C MET A 207 11.29 16.27 2.24
N HIS A 208 11.67 16.89 3.36
CA HIS A 208 10.75 17.24 4.44
C HIS A 208 9.60 18.14 3.95
N ASP A 209 9.89 19.19 3.18
CA ASP A 209 8.87 20.10 2.67
C ASP A 209 7.96 19.41 1.64
N ASN A 210 8.51 18.50 0.85
CA ASN A 210 7.74 17.69 -0.10
C ASN A 210 6.80 16.72 0.63
N LEU A 211 7.25 16.08 1.73
CA LEU A 211 6.41 15.23 2.56
C LEU A 211 5.31 16.05 3.28
N ALA A 212 5.62 17.24 3.77
CA ALA A 212 4.62 18.12 4.38
C ALA A 212 3.53 18.54 3.36
N SER A 213 3.94 18.86 2.12
CA SER A 213 3.01 19.13 1.01
C SER A 213 2.16 17.90 0.71
N GLN A 214 2.76 16.73 0.63
CA GLN A 214 2.06 15.46 0.40
C GLN A 214 1.04 15.16 1.50
N ALA A 215 1.43 15.31 2.78
CA ALA A 215 0.53 15.09 3.92
C ALA A 215 -0.67 16.04 3.88
N LEU A 216 -0.45 17.32 3.57
CA LEU A 216 -1.51 18.31 3.39
C LEU A 216 -2.46 17.91 2.25
N ASN A 217 -1.92 17.53 1.09
CA ASN A 217 -2.70 17.12 -0.07
C ASN A 217 -3.47 15.82 0.21
N ALA A 218 -2.87 14.83 0.88
CA ALA A 218 -3.53 13.60 1.26
C ALA A 218 -4.75 13.83 2.15
N THR A 219 -4.67 14.74 3.14
CA THR A 219 -5.84 15.06 3.97
C THR A 219 -6.94 15.74 3.17
N THR A 220 -6.61 16.53 2.15
CA THR A 220 -7.58 17.20 1.28
C THR A 220 -8.24 16.20 0.31
N ILE A 221 -7.44 15.38 -0.36
CA ILE A 221 -7.91 14.48 -1.42
C ILE A 221 -8.54 13.22 -0.81
N HIS A 222 -7.81 12.51 0.05
CA HIS A 222 -8.26 11.21 0.56
C HIS A 222 -9.22 11.34 1.75
N ALA A 223 -8.97 12.26 2.68
CA ALA A 223 -9.84 12.48 3.83
C ALA A 223 -10.93 13.54 3.60
N GLN A 224 -10.96 14.19 2.44
CA GLN A 224 -11.94 15.21 2.06
C GLN A 224 -11.98 16.38 3.05
N ARG A 225 -10.81 16.87 3.46
CA ARG A 225 -10.69 18.08 4.26
C ARG A 225 -11.01 19.30 3.39
N SER A 226 -11.78 20.24 3.93
CA SER A 226 -12.09 21.49 3.22
C SER A 226 -10.82 22.30 2.93
N VAL A 227 -10.67 22.79 1.72
CA VAL A 227 -9.48 23.51 1.25
C VAL A 227 -9.16 24.73 2.12
N GLY A 228 -10.19 25.44 2.63
CA GLY A 228 -10.01 26.59 3.52
C GLY A 228 -9.61 26.24 4.97
N ASN A 229 -9.66 24.96 5.35
CA ASN A 229 -9.28 24.50 6.69
C ASN A 229 -7.86 23.92 6.62
N THR A 230 -6.83 24.75 6.72
CA THR A 230 -5.43 24.31 6.67
C THR A 230 -5.01 23.59 7.95
N LEU A 231 -4.15 22.59 7.83
CA LEU A 231 -3.47 22.02 8.99
C LEU A 231 -2.41 23.02 9.49
N SER A 232 -2.24 23.09 10.81
CA SER A 232 -1.18 23.93 11.35
C SER A 232 0.21 23.35 10.99
N PRO A 233 1.24 24.18 10.91
CA PRO A 233 2.62 23.72 10.66
C PRO A 233 3.08 22.64 11.65
N GLU A 234 2.66 22.74 12.92
CA GLU A 234 3.03 21.78 13.97
C GLU A 234 2.41 20.40 13.71
N VAL A 235 1.17 20.36 13.22
CA VAL A 235 0.50 19.11 12.86
C VAL A 235 1.21 18.46 11.66
N LEU A 236 1.54 19.23 10.63
CA LEU A 236 2.28 18.73 9.47
C LEU A 236 3.67 18.24 9.87
N GLN A 237 4.39 19.01 10.68
CA GLN A 237 5.69 18.62 11.22
C GLN A 237 5.61 17.32 12.02
N SER A 238 4.56 17.16 12.85
CA SER A 238 4.33 15.95 13.64
C SER A 238 4.15 14.71 12.75
N ILE A 239 3.38 14.83 11.65
CA ILE A 239 3.18 13.74 10.70
C ILE A 239 4.50 13.39 10.00
N VAL A 240 5.19 14.37 9.42
CA VAL A 240 6.44 14.14 8.69
C VAL A 240 7.54 13.58 9.58
N THR A 241 7.66 14.09 10.81
CA THR A 241 8.61 13.55 11.78
C THR A 241 8.30 12.08 12.10
N PHE A 242 7.03 11.74 12.33
CA PHE A 242 6.60 10.36 12.54
C PHE A 242 6.99 9.45 11.36
N GLU A 243 6.66 9.83 10.14
CA GLU A 243 6.93 9.04 8.94
C GLU A 243 8.44 8.86 8.67
N THR A 244 9.24 9.92 8.88
CA THR A 244 10.70 9.88 8.65
C THR A 244 11.47 9.12 9.73
N GLN A 245 10.85 8.85 10.87
CA GLN A 245 11.43 8.05 11.95
C GLN A 245 11.04 6.57 11.88
N LEU A 246 10.15 6.19 10.96
CA LEU A 246 9.73 4.82 10.78
C LEU A 246 10.64 4.07 9.81
N PHE A 247 11.11 2.93 10.27
CA PHE A 247 11.84 1.96 9.45
C PHE A 247 11.14 0.62 9.48
N MET A 248 11.16 -0.06 8.36
CA MET A 248 10.55 -1.38 8.19
C MET A 248 11.48 -2.25 7.34
N ALA A 249 11.76 -3.45 7.81
CA ALA A 249 12.50 -4.43 7.04
C ALA A 249 12.09 -5.86 7.40
N GLN A 250 12.43 -6.79 6.54
CA GLN A 250 12.27 -8.21 6.80
C GLN A 250 13.20 -8.62 7.96
N THR A 251 12.67 -9.43 8.87
CA THR A 251 13.40 -9.98 10.02
C THR A 251 13.61 -11.48 9.91
N TYR A 252 12.69 -12.15 9.23
CA TYR A 252 12.74 -13.60 9.02
C TYR A 252 12.38 -13.89 7.55
N ASP A 253 13.17 -14.73 6.91
CA ASP A 253 12.91 -15.26 5.57
C ASP A 253 12.55 -16.73 5.65
N ALA A 254 11.53 -17.17 4.92
CA ALA A 254 11.03 -18.56 4.97
C ALA A 254 12.07 -19.60 4.53
N HIS A 255 13.11 -19.22 3.77
CA HIS A 255 14.18 -20.09 3.31
C HIS A 255 15.49 -19.88 4.06
N ALA A 256 15.85 -18.63 4.38
CA ALA A 256 17.11 -18.29 5.04
C ALA A 256 17.03 -18.29 6.57
N GLY A 257 15.83 -18.23 7.16
CA GLY A 257 15.65 -18.11 8.60
C GLY A 257 15.73 -16.68 9.12
N TRP A 258 16.13 -16.50 10.38
CA TRP A 258 16.30 -15.18 10.99
C TRP A 258 17.48 -14.45 10.36
N LEU A 259 17.25 -13.21 9.91
CA LEU A 259 18.23 -12.44 9.14
C LEU A 259 19.29 -11.76 10.01
N ASP A 260 19.13 -11.78 11.33
CA ASP A 260 20.10 -11.29 12.34
C ASP A 260 20.98 -12.38 12.94
N GLN A 261 20.90 -13.63 12.43
CA GLN A 261 21.71 -14.76 12.90
C GLN A 261 23.03 -14.87 12.15
N ASN A 262 24.01 -15.55 12.80
CA ASN A 262 25.32 -15.87 12.21
C ASN A 262 26.10 -14.66 11.69
N GLY A 263 25.96 -13.51 12.32
CA GLY A 263 26.61 -12.26 11.92
C GLY A 263 25.84 -11.48 10.85
N GLY A 264 24.65 -11.89 10.48
CA GLY A 264 23.73 -11.10 9.65
C GLY A 264 23.27 -9.83 10.38
N LEU A 265 23.04 -8.77 9.62
CA LEU A 265 22.53 -7.47 10.10
C LEU A 265 21.15 -7.20 9.50
N GLY A 266 20.25 -8.19 9.51
CA GLY A 266 18.90 -8.03 8.99
C GLY A 266 17.93 -7.44 10.00
N GLY A 267 16.88 -6.80 9.47
CA GLY A 267 15.81 -6.15 10.25
C GLY A 267 15.89 -4.63 10.20
N PRO A 268 14.86 -3.94 10.69
CA PRO A 268 14.74 -2.49 10.54
C PRO A 268 15.64 -1.68 11.50
N GLN A 269 16.38 -2.33 12.38
CA GLN A 269 17.31 -1.71 13.34
C GLN A 269 18.77 -1.68 12.83
N SER A 270 19.04 -2.26 11.66
CA SER A 270 20.39 -2.43 11.08
C SER A 270 20.89 -1.21 10.38
#